data_f2157d2ad2209a51fbc1bc8c50dfb2e2
#
_entry.id   f2157d2ad2209a51fbc1bc8c50dfb2e2
#
_cell.length_a   1.000
_cell.length_b   1.000
_cell.length_c   1.000
_cell.angle_alpha   90.00
_cell.angle_beta   90.00
_cell.angle_gamma   90.00
#
_symmetry.space_group_name_H-M   'P 1'
#
loop_
_entity.id
_entity.type
_entity.pdbx_description
1 polymer ?
#
loop_
_entity_poly.entity_id
_entity_poly.type
_entity_poly.pdbx_seq_one_letter_code
_entity_poly.pdbx_strand_id
1 'polypeptide(L)'
;NFLSDQKTISYAGCFSQCLFFIALVITELYILASMALDRYVAICSPLHYNTRMSKDICISLVMVPYAFGFLNGLSQTLLTFHLSFCGSLEINHFYCADPPLLMLACSDTYIKKMAMFVVAGFTLSSSIFIILLSYLFIIAAILRIRSAEGRQKAFSTCGSHLTTVTIFYGTLIFMYLQPSSNHSLDTDKMASVFYTVII
;
A
#
# COMPACT_ATOMS: atom_id res chain seq x y z
N ASN A 1 -4.72 21.20 -7.96
CA ASN A 1 -4.85 22.68 -7.81
C ASN A 1 -3.51 23.45 -7.74
N PHE A 2 -2.43 22.88 -8.31
CA PHE A 2 -1.14 23.61 -8.37
C PHE A 2 -1.16 24.85 -9.28
N LEU A 3 -2.11 24.91 -10.20
CA LEU A 3 -2.27 26.00 -11.19
C LEU A 3 -3.37 27.00 -10.80
N SER A 4 -3.99 26.87 -9.65
CA SER A 4 -5.05 27.77 -9.19
C SER A 4 -4.53 28.68 -8.08
N ASP A 5 -4.83 29.97 -8.14
CA ASP A 5 -4.51 30.95 -7.08
C ASP A 5 -5.24 30.65 -5.76
N GLN A 6 -6.38 29.97 -5.81
CA GLN A 6 -7.12 29.50 -4.65
C GLN A 6 -6.85 28.03 -4.39
N LYS A 7 -6.09 27.73 -3.34
CA LYS A 7 -5.74 26.37 -2.88
C LYS A 7 -6.84 25.78 -1.99
N THR A 8 -8.06 25.70 -2.50
CA THR A 8 -9.22 25.16 -1.78
C THR A 8 -9.66 23.84 -2.38
N ILE A 9 -10.21 22.96 -1.55
CA ILE A 9 -10.81 21.69 -1.96
C ILE A 9 -12.21 21.59 -1.38
N SER A 10 -13.17 21.06 -2.15
CA SER A 10 -14.52 20.80 -1.64
C SER A 10 -14.51 19.61 -0.67
N TYR A 11 -15.48 19.57 0.24
CA TYR A 11 -15.65 18.46 1.17
C TYR A 11 -15.75 17.09 0.46
N ALA A 12 -16.56 17.02 -0.61
CA ALA A 12 -16.68 15.82 -1.44
C ALA A 12 -15.37 15.45 -2.15
N GLY A 13 -14.59 16.46 -2.59
CA GLY A 13 -13.27 16.25 -3.17
C GLY A 13 -12.27 15.68 -2.17
N CYS A 14 -12.27 16.20 -0.94
CA CYS A 14 -11.42 15.70 0.13
C CYS A 14 -11.82 14.26 0.53
N PHE A 15 -13.12 13.97 0.65
CA PHE A 15 -13.63 12.62 0.88
C PHE A 15 -13.16 11.64 -0.19
N SER A 16 -13.35 11.98 -1.45
CA SER A 16 -12.94 11.13 -2.57
C SER A 16 -11.44 10.89 -2.58
N GLN A 17 -10.64 11.92 -2.32
CA GLN A 17 -9.19 11.81 -2.27
C GLN A 17 -8.72 10.86 -1.16
N CYS A 18 -9.28 10.99 0.07
CA CYS A 18 -8.99 10.07 1.17
C CYS A 18 -9.38 8.63 0.82
N LEU A 19 -10.58 8.42 0.27
CA LEU A 19 -11.09 7.10 -0.09
C LEU A 19 -10.16 6.42 -1.09
N PHE A 20 -9.87 7.08 -2.21
CA PHE A 20 -9.01 6.49 -3.24
C PHE A 20 -7.58 6.28 -2.75
N PHE A 21 -7.03 7.20 -1.97
CA PHE A 21 -5.71 7.05 -1.40
C PHE A 21 -5.60 5.77 -0.54
N ILE A 22 -6.48 5.60 0.44
CA ILE A 22 -6.46 4.42 1.32
C ILE A 22 -6.74 3.14 0.54
N ALA A 23 -7.75 3.17 -0.35
CA ALA A 23 -8.14 2.02 -1.14
C ALA A 23 -6.99 1.54 -2.04
N LEU A 24 -6.33 2.45 -2.74
CA LEU A 24 -5.25 2.11 -3.67
C LEU A 24 -3.99 1.63 -2.94
N VAL A 25 -3.62 2.26 -1.81
CA VAL A 25 -2.49 1.80 -0.98
C VAL A 25 -2.69 0.35 -0.52
N ILE A 26 -3.87 0.01 0.00
CA ILE A 26 -4.18 -1.35 0.44
C ILE A 26 -4.18 -2.32 -0.74
N THR A 27 -4.77 -1.91 -1.86
CA THR A 27 -4.78 -2.71 -3.09
C THR A 27 -3.37 -3.03 -3.55
N GLU A 28 -2.48 -2.05 -3.57
CA GLU A 28 -1.11 -2.19 -4.05
C GLU A 28 -0.29 -3.16 -3.20
N LEU A 29 -0.45 -3.12 -1.85
CA LEU A 29 0.16 -4.09 -0.94
C LEU A 29 -0.19 -5.54 -1.32
N TYR A 30 -1.46 -5.81 -1.61
CA TYR A 30 -1.90 -7.15 -1.98
C TYR A 30 -1.63 -7.50 -3.44
N ILE A 31 -1.56 -6.54 -4.35
CA ILE A 31 -1.10 -6.78 -5.72
C ILE A 31 0.37 -7.21 -5.74
N LEU A 32 1.23 -6.56 -4.96
CA LEU A 32 2.62 -6.99 -4.80
C LEU A 32 2.72 -8.41 -4.22
N ALA A 33 1.87 -8.75 -3.25
CA ALA A 33 1.80 -10.11 -2.73
C ALA A 33 1.29 -11.11 -3.79
N SER A 34 0.29 -10.75 -4.58
CA SER A 34 -0.20 -11.56 -5.71
C SER A 34 0.88 -11.78 -6.78
N MET A 35 1.67 -10.75 -7.08
CA MET A 35 2.81 -10.88 -7.99
C MET A 35 3.88 -11.82 -7.44
N ALA A 36 4.14 -11.83 -6.14
CA ALA A 36 5.06 -12.78 -5.52
C ALA A 36 4.56 -14.23 -5.63
N LEU A 37 3.25 -14.46 -5.47
CA LEU A 37 2.62 -15.77 -5.68
C LEU A 37 2.72 -16.21 -7.15
N ASP A 38 2.49 -15.32 -8.10
CA ASP A 38 2.65 -15.60 -9.52
C ASP A 38 4.09 -16.06 -9.84
N ARG A 39 5.09 -15.30 -9.37
CA ARG A 39 6.50 -15.67 -9.51
C ARG A 39 6.83 -17.01 -8.86
N TYR A 40 6.28 -17.29 -7.69
CA TYR A 40 6.43 -18.57 -7.02
C TYR A 40 5.93 -19.72 -7.91
N VAL A 41 4.74 -19.63 -8.47
CA VAL A 41 4.19 -20.69 -9.35
C VAL A 41 5.01 -20.83 -10.63
N ALA A 42 5.42 -19.71 -11.24
CA ALA A 42 6.20 -19.70 -12.47
C ALA A 42 7.58 -20.38 -12.32
N ILE A 43 8.25 -20.17 -11.18
CA ILE A 43 9.61 -20.68 -10.95
C ILE A 43 9.59 -22.09 -10.35
N CYS A 44 8.70 -22.35 -9.39
CA CYS A 44 8.66 -23.63 -8.67
C CYS A 44 7.88 -24.72 -9.43
N SER A 45 6.98 -24.36 -10.34
CA SER A 45 6.13 -25.31 -11.05
C SER A 45 5.91 -24.91 -12.52
N PRO A 46 6.96 -24.74 -13.33
CA PRO A 46 6.84 -24.22 -14.69
C PRO A 46 5.97 -25.07 -15.61
N LEU A 47 6.01 -26.40 -15.48
CA LEU A 47 5.22 -27.32 -16.29
C LEU A 47 3.71 -27.26 -15.97
N HIS A 48 3.35 -26.85 -14.76
CA HIS A 48 1.96 -26.76 -14.33
C HIS A 48 1.48 -25.31 -14.22
N TYR A 49 2.27 -24.35 -14.72
CA TYR A 49 1.94 -22.92 -14.61
C TYR A 49 0.56 -22.61 -15.19
N ASN A 50 0.30 -23.01 -16.43
CA ASN A 50 -0.99 -22.76 -17.11
C ASN A 50 -2.20 -23.38 -16.40
N THR A 51 -1.98 -24.50 -15.70
CA THR A 51 -3.05 -25.17 -14.95
C THR A 51 -3.29 -24.52 -13.59
N ARG A 52 -2.21 -24.09 -12.92
CA ARG A 52 -2.28 -23.45 -11.59
C ARG A 52 -2.63 -21.98 -11.65
N MET A 53 -2.23 -21.28 -12.71
CA MET A 53 -2.54 -19.87 -12.98
C MET A 53 -3.59 -19.78 -14.09
N SER A 54 -4.76 -20.41 -13.86
CA SER A 54 -5.91 -20.28 -14.75
C SER A 54 -6.39 -18.82 -14.82
N LYS A 55 -7.14 -18.48 -15.88
CA LYS A 55 -7.70 -17.12 -16.03
C LYS A 55 -8.51 -16.68 -14.80
N ASP A 56 -9.28 -17.59 -14.21
CA ASP A 56 -10.11 -17.29 -13.03
C ASP A 56 -9.26 -16.97 -11.80
N ILE A 57 -8.14 -17.68 -11.60
CA ILE A 57 -7.19 -17.40 -10.51
C ILE A 57 -6.51 -16.07 -10.75
N CYS A 58 -6.05 -15.78 -11.97
CA CYS A 58 -5.44 -14.48 -12.29
C CYS A 58 -6.41 -13.31 -12.06
N ILE A 59 -7.67 -13.47 -12.49
CA ILE A 59 -8.72 -12.47 -12.23
C ILE A 59 -8.95 -12.30 -10.72
N SER A 60 -9.03 -13.40 -9.98
CA SER A 60 -9.21 -13.35 -8.52
C SER A 60 -8.04 -12.67 -7.81
N LEU A 61 -6.80 -12.94 -8.20
CA LEU A 61 -5.59 -12.33 -7.65
C LEU A 61 -5.53 -10.80 -7.86
N VAL A 62 -6.28 -10.28 -8.83
CA VAL A 62 -6.43 -8.85 -9.07
C VAL A 62 -7.69 -8.31 -8.39
N MET A 63 -8.84 -8.94 -8.59
CA MET A 63 -10.12 -8.40 -8.14
C MET A 63 -10.30 -8.43 -6.62
N VAL A 64 -9.78 -9.47 -5.93
CA VAL A 64 -9.87 -9.57 -4.47
C VAL A 64 -9.11 -8.43 -3.78
N PRO A 65 -7.84 -8.10 -4.12
CA PRO A 65 -7.17 -6.91 -3.64
C PRO A 65 -7.95 -5.60 -3.84
N TYR A 66 -8.51 -5.40 -5.03
CA TYR A 66 -9.32 -4.19 -5.29
C TYR A 66 -10.58 -4.14 -4.43
N ALA A 67 -11.34 -5.23 -4.35
CA ALA A 67 -12.54 -5.29 -3.51
C ALA A 67 -12.21 -5.04 -2.04
N PHE A 68 -11.17 -5.67 -1.52
CA PHE A 68 -10.71 -5.50 -0.14
C PHE A 68 -10.21 -4.07 0.12
N GLY A 69 -9.41 -3.51 -0.79
CA GLY A 69 -8.90 -2.13 -0.70
C GLY A 69 -10.03 -1.10 -0.67
N PHE A 70 -10.99 -1.21 -1.59
CA PHE A 70 -12.13 -0.28 -1.64
C PHE A 70 -13.06 -0.39 -0.44
N LEU A 71 -13.35 -1.59 0.05
CA LEU A 71 -14.17 -1.79 1.26
C LEU A 71 -13.50 -1.17 2.49
N ASN A 72 -12.19 -1.39 2.66
CA ASN A 72 -11.45 -0.79 3.76
C ASN A 72 -11.29 0.72 3.57
N GLY A 73 -10.99 1.20 2.37
CA GLY A 73 -10.91 2.62 2.05
C GLY A 73 -12.20 3.35 2.40
N LEU A 74 -13.35 2.78 2.00
CA LEU A 74 -14.65 3.35 2.29
C LEU A 74 -14.92 3.39 3.80
N SER A 75 -14.70 2.26 4.51
CA SER A 75 -14.94 2.19 5.95
C SER A 75 -14.05 3.17 6.73
N GLN A 76 -12.76 3.25 6.40
CA GLN A 76 -11.83 4.16 7.05
C GLN A 76 -12.18 5.64 6.79
N THR A 77 -12.53 5.97 5.54
CA THR A 77 -12.93 7.33 5.16
C THR A 77 -14.23 7.73 5.86
N LEU A 78 -15.22 6.86 5.91
CA LEU A 78 -16.47 7.12 6.64
C LEU A 78 -16.21 7.39 8.13
N LEU A 79 -15.35 6.61 8.77
CA LEU A 79 -14.96 6.84 10.16
C LEU A 79 -14.27 8.20 10.36
N THR A 80 -13.45 8.65 9.42
CA THR A 80 -12.79 9.96 9.47
C THR A 80 -13.81 11.09 9.32
N PHE A 81 -14.69 10.99 8.34
CA PHE A 81 -15.67 12.03 8.03
C PHE A 81 -16.90 12.03 8.96
N HIS A 82 -17.02 11.04 9.83
CA HIS A 82 -17.99 11.03 10.93
C HIS A 82 -17.51 11.84 12.15
N LEU A 83 -16.22 12.20 12.21
CA LEU A 83 -15.67 13.04 13.25
C LEU A 83 -16.15 14.48 13.09
N SER A 84 -16.31 15.18 14.22
CA SER A 84 -16.61 16.62 14.22
C SER A 84 -15.31 17.41 14.08
N PHE A 85 -15.26 18.27 13.07
CA PHE A 85 -14.13 19.18 12.82
C PHE A 85 -14.46 20.57 13.35
N CYS A 86 -13.49 21.26 13.98
CA CYS A 86 -13.67 22.58 14.60
C CYS A 86 -12.60 23.56 14.12
N GLY A 87 -12.93 24.86 14.18
CA GLY A 87 -11.99 25.92 13.84
C GLY A 87 -11.82 26.16 12.35
N SER A 88 -10.66 26.66 11.95
CA SER A 88 -10.32 26.84 10.54
C SER A 88 -10.08 25.47 9.90
N LEU A 89 -10.81 25.16 8.84
CA LEU A 89 -10.63 23.94 8.03
C LEU A 89 -9.42 24.07 7.08
N GLU A 90 -8.32 24.63 7.57
CA GLU A 90 -7.09 24.78 6.81
C GLU A 90 -6.20 23.54 6.98
N ILE A 91 -6.07 22.77 5.90
CA ILE A 91 -5.19 21.60 5.85
C ILE A 91 -3.81 22.05 5.37
N ASN A 92 -2.81 22.08 6.26
CA ASN A 92 -1.43 22.41 5.91
C ASN A 92 -0.72 21.20 5.30
N HIS A 93 -1.32 20.67 4.21
CA HIS A 93 -0.78 19.52 3.46
C HIS A 93 -1.14 19.62 1.99
N PHE A 94 -0.43 18.87 1.11
CA PHE A 94 -0.69 18.88 -0.35
C PHE A 94 -1.96 18.14 -0.76
N TYR A 95 -2.47 17.25 0.10
CA TYR A 95 -3.67 16.44 -0.14
C TYR A 95 -4.40 16.11 1.15
N CYS A 96 -5.67 15.72 1.03
CA CYS A 96 -6.44 15.21 2.15
C CYS A 96 -6.03 13.77 2.47
N ALA A 97 -5.55 13.55 3.71
CA ALA A 97 -5.27 12.23 4.25
C ALA A 97 -5.68 12.16 5.72
N ASP A 98 -5.77 10.95 6.26
CA ASP A 98 -6.18 10.75 7.66
C ASP A 98 -5.34 11.55 8.68
N PRO A 99 -3.98 11.54 8.65
CA PRO A 99 -3.21 12.22 9.69
C PRO A 99 -3.50 13.73 9.80
N PRO A 100 -3.47 14.54 8.70
CA PRO A 100 -3.83 15.96 8.78
C PRO A 100 -5.28 16.20 9.22
N LEU A 101 -6.23 15.36 8.78
CA LEU A 101 -7.64 15.51 9.15
C LEU A 101 -7.89 15.19 10.63
N LEU A 102 -7.21 14.18 11.17
CA LEU A 102 -7.31 13.84 12.60
C LEU A 102 -6.77 14.94 13.54
N MET A 103 -5.85 15.78 13.05
CA MET A 103 -5.35 16.94 13.81
C MET A 103 -6.38 18.07 13.89
N LEU A 104 -7.33 18.13 12.97
CA LEU A 104 -8.43 19.14 12.94
C LEU A 104 -9.70 18.65 13.65
N ALA A 105 -9.73 17.38 14.08
CA ALA A 105 -10.90 16.81 14.77
C ALA A 105 -10.96 17.27 16.23
N CYS A 106 -12.15 17.70 16.67
CA CYS A 106 -12.44 18.06 18.06
C CYS A 106 -13.09 16.93 18.85
N SER A 107 -13.64 15.96 18.16
CA SER A 107 -14.20 14.75 18.77
C SER A 107 -13.11 13.76 19.14
N ASP A 108 -13.46 12.77 19.96
CA ASP A 108 -12.54 11.68 20.31
C ASP A 108 -12.13 10.91 19.05
N THR A 109 -10.84 10.88 18.79
CA THR A 109 -10.22 10.20 17.64
C THR A 109 -9.72 8.79 17.97
N TYR A 110 -9.92 8.31 19.20
CA TYR A 110 -9.37 7.04 19.68
C TYR A 110 -9.80 5.85 18.82
N ILE A 111 -11.11 5.71 18.58
CA ILE A 111 -11.67 4.61 17.78
C ILE A 111 -11.09 4.63 16.35
N LYS A 112 -11.01 5.82 15.74
CA LYS A 112 -10.45 5.96 14.39
C LYS A 112 -8.97 5.58 14.34
N LYS A 113 -8.17 6.05 15.30
CA LYS A 113 -6.75 5.71 15.39
C LYS A 113 -6.54 4.22 15.60
N MET A 114 -7.34 3.58 16.45
CA MET A 114 -7.28 2.13 16.66
C MET A 114 -7.69 1.36 15.41
N ALA A 115 -8.76 1.75 14.72
CA ALA A 115 -9.18 1.13 13.47
C ALA A 115 -8.09 1.22 12.38
N MET A 116 -7.47 2.40 12.25
CA MET A 116 -6.36 2.62 11.32
C MET A 116 -5.16 1.74 11.67
N PHE A 117 -4.77 1.67 12.94
CA PHE A 117 -3.66 0.83 13.41
C PHE A 117 -3.90 -0.67 13.14
N VAL A 118 -5.10 -1.15 13.44
CA VAL A 118 -5.46 -2.57 13.21
C VAL A 118 -5.48 -2.91 11.73
N VAL A 119 -6.11 -2.08 10.90
CA VAL A 119 -6.18 -2.32 9.44
C VAL A 119 -4.79 -2.23 8.81
N ALA A 120 -4.01 -1.21 9.13
CA ALA A 120 -2.66 -1.06 8.61
C ALA A 120 -1.73 -2.20 9.07
N GLY A 121 -1.75 -2.54 10.36
CA GLY A 121 -0.96 -3.62 10.93
C GLY A 121 -1.30 -4.97 10.32
N PHE A 122 -2.59 -5.30 10.17
CA PHE A 122 -3.03 -6.54 9.53
C PHE A 122 -2.62 -6.58 8.06
N THR A 123 -2.87 -5.51 7.31
CA THR A 123 -2.58 -5.44 5.87
C THR A 123 -1.08 -5.56 5.60
N LEU A 124 -0.25 -4.81 6.33
CA LEU A 124 1.21 -4.86 6.20
C LEU A 124 1.75 -6.25 6.60
N SER A 125 1.36 -6.78 7.75
CA SER A 125 1.90 -8.07 8.21
C SER A 125 1.49 -9.23 7.32
N SER A 126 0.23 -9.29 6.86
CA SER A 126 -0.25 -10.37 6.00
C SER A 126 0.38 -10.33 4.61
N SER A 127 0.50 -9.15 4.01
CA SER A 127 1.12 -9.00 2.68
C SER A 127 2.62 -9.30 2.71
N ILE A 128 3.36 -8.80 3.71
CA ILE A 128 4.78 -9.14 3.91
C ILE A 128 4.95 -10.64 4.13
N PHE A 129 4.10 -11.28 4.94
CA PHE A 129 4.17 -12.71 5.19
C PHE A 129 4.02 -13.52 3.89
N ILE A 130 3.06 -13.18 3.04
CA ILE A 130 2.86 -13.85 1.75
C ILE A 130 4.09 -13.68 0.85
N ILE A 131 4.64 -12.47 0.78
CA ILE A 131 5.84 -12.18 -0.03
C ILE A 131 7.05 -12.98 0.49
N LEU A 132 7.32 -12.92 1.78
CA LEU A 132 8.45 -13.63 2.38
C LEU A 132 8.34 -15.15 2.17
N LEU A 133 7.17 -15.72 2.41
CA LEU A 133 6.93 -17.15 2.21
C LEU A 133 7.15 -17.55 0.75
N SER A 134 6.61 -16.77 -0.20
CA SER A 134 6.80 -17.00 -1.64
C SER A 134 8.28 -16.96 -2.02
N TYR A 135 9.03 -15.97 -1.54
CA TYR A 135 10.45 -15.84 -1.85
C TYR A 135 11.33 -16.89 -1.17
N LEU A 136 10.98 -17.38 0.01
CA LEU A 136 11.68 -18.52 0.62
C LEU A 136 11.63 -19.75 -0.30
N PHE A 137 10.47 -20.07 -0.85
CA PHE A 137 10.33 -21.19 -1.80
C PHE A 137 11.00 -20.90 -3.14
N ILE A 138 10.92 -19.68 -3.66
CA ILE A 138 11.59 -19.26 -4.90
C ILE A 138 13.11 -19.45 -4.77
N ILE A 139 13.72 -18.96 -3.70
CA ILE A 139 15.16 -19.07 -3.46
C ILE A 139 15.55 -20.55 -3.35
N ALA A 140 14.80 -21.35 -2.61
CA ALA A 140 15.04 -22.78 -2.51
C ALA A 140 14.97 -23.50 -3.88
N ALA A 141 14.05 -23.09 -4.76
CA ALA A 141 13.92 -23.61 -6.11
C ALA A 141 15.09 -23.16 -7.00
N ILE A 142 15.47 -21.89 -6.97
CA ILE A 142 16.58 -21.32 -7.75
C ILE A 142 17.91 -22.00 -7.41
N LEU A 143 18.16 -22.27 -6.13
CA LEU A 143 19.37 -22.95 -5.68
C LEU A 143 19.48 -24.41 -6.19
N ARG A 144 18.36 -25.03 -6.57
CA ARG A 144 18.30 -26.37 -7.18
C ARG A 144 18.54 -26.37 -8.70
N ILE A 145 18.52 -25.20 -9.35
CA ILE A 145 18.79 -25.07 -10.79
C ILE A 145 20.28 -25.32 -11.04
N ARG A 146 20.58 -26.35 -11.83
CA ARG A 146 21.98 -26.77 -12.13
C ARG A 146 22.69 -25.84 -13.12
N SER A 147 21.97 -25.22 -14.07
CA SER A 147 22.56 -24.34 -15.07
C SER A 147 22.77 -22.92 -14.51
N ALA A 148 23.98 -22.39 -14.66
CA ALA A 148 24.32 -21.04 -14.22
C ALA A 148 23.47 -19.97 -14.94
N GLU A 149 23.24 -20.15 -16.24
CA GLU A 149 22.43 -19.24 -17.06
C GLU A 149 20.96 -19.22 -16.62
N GLY A 150 20.36 -20.39 -16.38
CA GLY A 150 18.98 -20.50 -15.87
C GLY A 150 18.81 -19.85 -14.50
N ARG A 151 19.80 -20.03 -13.62
CA ARG A 151 19.81 -19.41 -12.29
C ARG A 151 19.91 -17.90 -12.38
N GLN A 152 20.80 -17.37 -13.23
CA GLN A 152 20.96 -15.92 -13.44
C GLN A 152 19.67 -15.29 -13.99
N LYS A 153 19.01 -15.94 -14.96
CA LYS A 153 17.74 -15.48 -15.53
C LYS A 153 16.63 -15.45 -14.48
N ALA A 154 16.53 -16.46 -13.63
CA ALA A 154 15.56 -16.51 -12.55
C ALA A 154 15.80 -15.39 -11.51
N PHE A 155 17.05 -15.15 -11.10
CA PHE A 155 17.41 -14.04 -10.22
C PHE A 155 17.09 -12.67 -10.82
N SER A 156 17.39 -12.45 -12.09
CA SER A 156 17.10 -11.19 -12.78
C SER A 156 15.60 -10.89 -12.81
N THR A 157 14.79 -11.92 -13.06
CA THR A 157 13.31 -11.79 -13.07
C THR A 157 12.76 -11.45 -11.67
N CYS A 158 13.32 -12.03 -10.62
CA CYS A 158 12.94 -11.74 -9.24
C CYS A 158 13.44 -10.38 -8.76
N GLY A 159 14.61 -9.94 -9.25
CA GLY A 159 15.27 -8.72 -8.81
C GLY A 159 14.42 -7.47 -8.99
N SER A 160 13.77 -7.32 -10.14
CA SER A 160 12.89 -6.17 -10.42
C SER A 160 11.71 -6.11 -9.44
N HIS A 161 11.05 -7.25 -9.17
CA HIS A 161 9.95 -7.28 -8.21
C HIS A 161 10.42 -7.00 -6.78
N LEU A 162 11.56 -7.57 -6.35
CA LEU A 162 12.14 -7.30 -5.03
C LEU A 162 12.52 -5.83 -4.86
N THR A 163 13.03 -5.18 -5.91
CA THR A 163 13.33 -3.75 -5.88
C THR A 163 12.04 -2.93 -5.64
N THR A 164 10.97 -3.23 -6.38
CA THR A 164 9.68 -2.56 -6.19
C THR A 164 9.14 -2.78 -4.77
N VAL A 165 9.15 -4.03 -4.29
CA VAL A 165 8.73 -4.37 -2.91
C VAL A 165 9.56 -3.61 -1.88
N THR A 166 10.87 -3.56 -2.03
CA THR A 166 11.76 -2.88 -1.08
C THR A 166 11.50 -1.37 -1.04
N ILE A 167 11.33 -0.73 -2.20
CA ILE A 167 11.02 0.70 -2.27
C ILE A 167 9.66 0.98 -1.63
N PHE A 168 8.63 0.22 -2.00
CA PHE A 168 7.27 0.42 -1.51
C PHE A 168 7.17 0.23 0.01
N TYR A 169 7.56 -0.96 0.51
CA TYR A 169 7.49 -1.25 1.93
C TYR A 169 8.48 -0.41 2.76
N GLY A 170 9.66 -0.14 2.23
CA GLY A 170 10.63 0.73 2.88
C GLY A 170 10.10 2.14 3.09
N THR A 171 9.43 2.71 2.09
CA THR A 171 8.79 4.03 2.20
C THR A 171 7.65 4.03 3.22
N LEU A 172 6.78 3.00 3.19
CA LEU A 172 5.70 2.87 4.17
C LEU A 172 6.22 2.74 5.61
N ILE A 173 7.18 1.85 5.83
CA ILE A 173 7.78 1.63 7.16
C ILE A 173 8.46 2.91 7.65
N PHE A 174 9.17 3.63 6.77
CA PHE A 174 9.77 4.92 7.11
C PHE A 174 8.72 5.94 7.58
N MET A 175 7.59 6.05 6.87
CA MET A 175 6.50 6.95 7.26
C MET A 175 5.86 6.57 8.60
N TYR A 176 5.71 5.26 8.88
CA TYR A 176 5.09 4.79 10.13
C TYR A 176 6.04 4.80 11.34
N LEU A 177 7.35 4.67 11.13
CA LEU A 177 8.35 4.63 12.21
C LEU A 177 8.83 6.02 12.62
N GLN A 178 8.45 7.08 11.92
CA GLN A 178 8.83 8.44 12.32
C GLN A 178 8.15 8.80 13.66
N PRO A 179 8.93 9.04 14.73
CA PRO A 179 8.37 9.41 16.01
C PRO A 179 7.71 10.79 15.91
N SER A 180 6.53 10.92 16.52
CA SER A 180 5.70 12.13 16.57
C SER A 180 6.41 13.38 17.11
N SER A 181 7.56 13.22 17.76
CA SER A 181 8.40 14.31 18.28
C SER A 181 9.23 15.05 17.24
N ASN A 182 9.44 14.45 16.04
CA ASN A 182 10.24 15.02 14.95
C ASN A 182 9.41 15.33 13.70
N HIS A 183 8.09 15.47 13.83
CA HIS A 183 7.24 15.91 12.73
C HIS A 183 7.60 17.36 12.34
N SER A 184 8.67 17.52 11.57
CA SER A 184 8.73 18.69 10.71
C SER A 184 7.73 18.42 9.58
N LEU A 185 6.71 19.30 9.47
CA LEU A 185 5.71 19.28 8.39
C LEU A 185 6.32 19.09 7.01
N ASP A 186 7.56 19.46 6.82
CA ASP A 186 8.28 19.36 5.56
C ASP A 186 8.75 17.93 5.26
N THR A 187 9.11 17.15 6.26
CA THR A 187 9.52 15.74 6.08
C THR A 187 8.33 14.86 5.70
N ASP A 188 7.17 15.10 6.31
CA ASP A 188 5.93 14.37 5.97
C ASP A 188 5.45 14.72 4.56
N LYS A 189 5.58 15.99 4.16
CA LYS A 189 5.29 16.45 2.79
C LYS A 189 6.20 15.81 1.76
N MET A 190 7.50 15.74 2.04
CA MET A 190 8.48 15.11 1.14
C MET A 190 8.24 13.59 1.01
N ALA A 191 8.02 12.88 2.10
CA ALA A 191 7.72 11.44 2.07
C ALA A 191 6.43 11.16 1.30
N SER A 192 5.41 12.00 1.45
CA SER A 192 4.15 11.91 0.74
C SER A 192 4.28 12.14 -0.77
N VAL A 193 5.12 13.09 -1.18
CA VAL A 193 5.42 13.33 -2.61
C VAL A 193 6.19 12.14 -3.19
N PHE A 194 7.19 11.62 -2.46
CA PHE A 194 7.93 10.42 -2.88
C PHE A 194 7.00 9.23 -3.10
N TYR A 195 6.09 9.00 -2.16
CA TYR A 195 5.12 7.92 -2.24
C TYR A 195 4.17 8.06 -3.45
N THR A 196 3.64 9.28 -3.70
CA THR A 196 2.68 9.52 -4.80
C THR A 196 3.30 9.58 -6.19
N VAL A 197 4.60 9.86 -6.30
CA VAL A 197 5.29 10.05 -7.60
C VAL A 197 6.07 8.82 -8.03
N ILE A 198 6.58 8.01 -7.09
CA ILE A 198 7.41 6.83 -7.40
C ILE A 198 6.56 5.56 -7.54
N ILE A 199 5.37 5.54 -6.97
CA ILE A 199 4.41 4.44 -7.02
C ILE A 199 3.26 4.78 -7.95
#